data_ed57c55ed4656ccd7a53b8202ae1df27
#
_entry.id   ed57c55ed4656ccd7a53b8202ae1df27
#
_cell.length_a   1.000
_cell.length_b   1.000
_cell.length_c   1.000
_cell.angle_alpha   90.00
_cell.angle_beta   90.00
_cell.angle_gamma   90.00
#
_symmetry.space_group_name_H-M   'P 1'
#
loop_
_entity.id
_entity.type
_entity.pdbx_description
1 polymer ?
#
loop_
_entity_poly.entity_id
_entity_poly.type
_entity_poly.pdbx_seq_one_letter_code
_entity_poly.pdbx_strand_id
1 'polypeptide(L)'
;MQAGLLTEKIVFLKLEKVKTETGSEDNTYVVDHHCRARMTYSGGDRANENGDIFFTHHVNFEIRQGYDFDELYRIEWEGRQYRILCIEKNKHNQSIRITTELVND
;
A
#
# COMPACT_ATOMS: atom_id res chain seq x y z
N MET A 1 -1.72 -3.35 -19.33
CA MET A 1 -0.85 -4.01 -18.35
C MET A 1 -0.93 -5.52 -18.48
N GLN A 2 0.19 -6.19 -18.42
CA GLN A 2 0.23 -7.65 -18.57
C GLN A 2 0.04 -8.30 -17.20
N ALA A 3 -0.98 -9.14 -17.11
CA ALA A 3 -1.33 -9.79 -15.84
C ALA A 3 -0.21 -10.71 -15.32
N GLY A 4 0.63 -11.24 -16.21
CA GLY A 4 1.76 -12.10 -15.80
C GLY A 4 2.84 -11.40 -14.99
N LEU A 5 2.84 -10.08 -14.95
CA LEU A 5 3.78 -9.30 -14.13
C LEU A 5 3.25 -9.06 -12.73
N LEU A 6 2.01 -9.43 -12.45
CA LEU A 6 1.39 -9.23 -11.13
C LEU A 6 1.66 -10.47 -10.26
N THR A 7 2.83 -10.50 -9.65
CA THR A 7 3.31 -11.67 -8.93
C THR A 7 3.06 -11.61 -7.43
N GLU A 8 2.85 -10.42 -6.89
CA GLU A 8 2.69 -10.23 -5.45
C GLU A 8 1.22 -10.21 -5.05
N LYS A 9 0.93 -10.80 -3.91
CA LYS A 9 -0.42 -10.77 -3.34
C LYS A 9 -0.48 -9.70 -2.28
N ILE A 10 -1.38 -8.76 -2.46
CA ILE A 10 -1.60 -7.69 -1.48
C ILE A 10 -3.05 -7.69 -1.02
N VAL A 11 -3.27 -7.09 0.13
CA VAL A 11 -4.60 -6.97 0.72
C VAL A 11 -4.86 -5.49 0.99
N PHE A 12 -6.01 -5.02 0.52
CA PHE A 12 -6.43 -3.66 0.82
C PHE A 12 -7.21 -3.67 2.13
N LEU A 13 -6.80 -2.81 3.05
CA LEU A 13 -7.41 -2.65 4.35
C LEU A 13 -8.17 -1.33 4.37
N LYS A 14 -9.44 -1.41 4.69
CA LYS A 14 -10.30 -0.23 4.79
C LYS A 14 -10.38 0.24 6.23
N LEU A 15 -10.34 1.55 6.42
CA LEU A 15 -10.48 2.15 7.73
C LEU A 15 -11.95 2.14 8.14
N GLU A 16 -12.24 1.56 9.30
CA GLU A 16 -13.58 1.58 9.87
C GLU A 16 -13.55 2.15 11.28
N LYS A 17 -14.60 2.88 11.61
CA LYS A 17 -14.78 3.40 12.96
C LYS A 17 -15.66 2.44 13.74
N VAL A 18 -15.13 1.98 14.86
CA VAL A 18 -15.85 1.07 15.74
C VAL A 18 -16.11 1.79 17.05
N LYS A 19 -17.37 1.78 17.49
CA LYS A 19 -17.69 2.30 18.80
C LYS A 19 -17.40 1.26 19.85
N THR A 20 -16.61 1.65 20.84
CA THR A 20 -16.32 0.79 21.98
C THR A 20 -17.47 0.84 23.00
N GLU A 21 -17.45 -0.07 23.96
CA GLU A 21 -18.45 -0.11 25.01
C GLU A 21 -18.46 1.15 25.87
N THR A 22 -17.35 1.87 25.91
CA THR A 22 -17.24 3.10 26.68
C THR A 22 -17.72 4.33 25.91
N GLY A 23 -18.20 4.14 24.68
CA GLY A 23 -18.67 5.24 23.85
C GLY A 23 -17.62 5.96 23.06
N SER A 24 -16.36 5.57 23.19
CA SER A 24 -15.29 6.13 22.36
C SER A 24 -15.27 5.47 20.99
N GLU A 25 -14.77 6.20 20.00
CA GLU A 25 -14.61 5.68 18.64
C GLU A 25 -13.17 5.26 18.42
N ASP A 26 -12.98 4.00 18.06
CA ASP A 26 -11.68 3.48 17.66
C ASP A 26 -11.66 3.27 16.16
N ASN A 27 -10.56 3.69 15.54
CA ASN A 27 -10.32 3.42 14.13
C ASN A 27 -9.61 2.09 13.99
N THR A 28 -10.17 1.21 13.18
CA THR A 28 -9.55 -0.08 12.91
C THR A 28 -9.53 -0.34 11.41
N TYR A 29 -8.55 -1.10 10.98
CA TYR A 29 -8.44 -1.48 9.58
C TYR A 29 -8.93 -2.90 9.39
N VAL A 30 -9.85 -3.07 8.44
CA VAL A 30 -10.43 -4.37 8.14
C VAL A 30 -10.14 -4.74 6.69
N VAL A 31 -10.09 -6.02 6.42
CA VAL A 31 -9.84 -6.52 5.06
C VAL A 31 -11.01 -6.11 4.17
N ASP A 32 -10.71 -5.40 3.10
CA ASP A 32 -11.70 -4.98 2.11
C ASP A 32 -11.66 -5.91 0.90
N HIS A 33 -10.49 -6.06 0.29
CA HIS A 33 -10.35 -6.97 -0.84
C HIS A 33 -8.90 -7.38 -1.05
N HIS A 34 -8.73 -8.46 -1.78
CA HIS A 34 -7.42 -8.98 -2.15
C HIS A 34 -7.14 -8.62 -3.60
N CYS A 35 -5.86 -8.43 -3.90
CA CYS A 35 -5.45 -8.03 -5.23
C CYS A 35 -4.06 -8.56 -5.52
N ARG A 36 -3.73 -8.70 -6.80
CA ARG A 36 -2.37 -9.01 -7.22
C ARG A 36 -1.71 -7.74 -7.71
N ALA A 37 -0.44 -7.60 -7.40
CA ALA A 37 0.31 -6.40 -7.73
C ALA A 37 1.72 -6.75 -8.18
N ARG A 38 2.31 -5.80 -8.90
CA ARG A 38 3.74 -5.77 -9.14
C ARG A 38 4.35 -4.81 -8.13
N MET A 39 5.40 -5.25 -7.47
CA MET A 39 6.05 -4.45 -6.43
C MET A 39 7.40 -3.96 -6.92
N THR A 40 7.68 -2.69 -6.67
CA THR A 40 8.99 -2.12 -6.90
C THR A 40 9.35 -1.22 -5.73
N TYR A 41 10.62 -1.17 -5.38
CA TYR A 41 11.08 -0.24 -4.38
C TYR A 41 11.21 1.15 -4.98
N SER A 42 10.77 2.14 -4.22
CA SER A 42 10.80 3.53 -4.65
C SER A 42 12.08 4.18 -4.17
N GLY A 43 12.88 4.66 -5.13
CA GLY A 43 14.09 5.40 -4.83
C GLY A 43 15.16 4.59 -4.15
N GLY A 44 16.20 5.26 -3.74
CA GLY A 44 17.28 4.64 -3.03
C GLY A 44 16.84 4.22 -1.64
N ASP A 45 16.42 3.02 -1.57
CA ASP A 45 16.07 2.38 -0.31
C ASP A 45 17.22 2.43 0.69
N ARG A 46 18.38 2.86 0.26
CA ARG A 46 19.52 3.05 1.12
C ARG A 46 20.32 4.24 0.65
N ALA A 47 20.32 5.26 1.45
CA ALA A 47 21.28 6.32 1.30
C ALA A 47 22.39 6.06 2.32
N ASN A 48 23.61 5.96 1.85
CA ASN A 48 24.71 5.67 2.73
C ASN A 48 25.85 6.64 2.45
N GLU A 49 25.60 7.89 2.68
CA GLU A 49 26.59 8.92 2.43
C GLU A 49 27.59 9.03 3.56
N ASN A 50 27.18 8.68 4.78
CA ASN A 50 28.01 8.82 5.97
C ASN A 50 28.22 7.50 6.71
N GLY A 51 28.03 6.38 6.03
CA GLY A 51 28.11 5.09 6.66
C GLY A 51 26.83 4.66 7.35
N ASP A 52 25.84 5.52 7.41
CA ASP A 52 24.55 5.20 7.98
C ASP A 52 23.63 4.64 6.91
N ILE A 53 22.99 3.53 7.25
CA ILE A 53 22.04 2.91 6.33
C ILE A 53 20.64 3.42 6.65
N PHE A 54 20.06 4.13 5.69
CA PHE A 54 18.69 4.58 5.81
C PHE A 54 17.80 3.64 5.01
N PHE A 55 16.85 3.00 5.68
CA PHE A 55 15.85 2.21 5.01
C PHE A 55 14.64 3.10 4.78
N THR A 56 14.54 3.64 3.57
CA THR A 56 13.29 4.29 3.17
C THR A 56 12.35 3.17 2.77
N HIS A 57 11.44 2.84 3.63
CA HIS A 57 10.49 1.76 3.38
C HIS A 57 9.37 2.23 2.46
N HIS A 58 9.75 2.81 1.35
CA HIS A 58 8.80 3.22 0.32
C HIS A 58 8.71 2.13 -0.72
N VAL A 59 7.50 1.68 -0.97
CA VAL A 59 7.22 0.62 -1.93
C VAL A 59 6.14 1.08 -2.88
N ASN A 60 6.37 0.85 -4.17
CA ASN A 60 5.37 1.12 -5.18
C ASN A 60 4.69 -0.20 -5.55
N PHE A 61 3.37 -0.19 -5.52
CA PHE A 61 2.56 -1.30 -6.00
C PHE A 61 1.84 -0.87 -7.27
N GLU A 62 1.89 -1.71 -8.28
CA GLU A 62 1.17 -1.47 -9.52
C GLU A 62 0.13 -2.56 -9.68
N ILE A 63 -1.12 -2.17 -9.84
CA ILE A 63 -2.25 -3.08 -9.96
C ILE A 63 -3.03 -2.78 -11.22
N ARG A 64 -3.91 -3.71 -11.60
CA ARG A 64 -4.81 -3.49 -12.71
C ARG A 64 -5.93 -2.54 -12.29
N GLN A 65 -6.42 -1.78 -13.26
CA GLN A 65 -7.55 -0.89 -13.04
C GLN A 65 -8.80 -1.70 -12.69
N GLY A 66 -9.71 -1.08 -11.93
CA GLY A 66 -10.97 -1.71 -11.58
C GLY A 66 -11.20 -1.90 -10.08
N TYR A 67 -10.27 -1.44 -9.26
CA TYR A 67 -10.41 -1.51 -7.81
C TYR A 67 -10.75 -0.13 -7.26
N ASP A 68 -11.67 -0.09 -6.31
CA ASP A 68 -12.05 1.14 -5.63
C ASP A 68 -11.35 1.21 -4.28
N PHE A 69 -10.57 2.26 -4.10
CA PHE A 69 -9.91 2.55 -2.83
C PHE A 69 -9.45 4.00 -2.85
N ASP A 70 -9.09 4.52 -1.70
CA ASP A 70 -8.56 5.88 -1.58
C ASP A 70 -7.30 5.88 -0.72
N GLU A 71 -6.80 7.06 -0.43
CA GLU A 71 -5.55 7.22 0.32
C GLU A 71 -5.70 6.91 1.80
N LEU A 72 -6.93 6.72 2.29
CA LEU A 72 -7.17 6.30 3.67
C LEU A 72 -7.03 4.80 3.86
N TYR A 73 -6.99 4.03 2.76
CA TYR A 73 -6.76 2.60 2.83
C TYR A 73 -5.31 2.30 3.18
N ARG A 74 -5.08 1.11 3.70
CA ARG A 74 -3.74 0.56 3.86
C ARG A 74 -3.59 -0.67 2.99
N ILE A 75 -2.33 -1.00 2.68
CA ILE A 75 -2.00 -2.22 1.95
C ILE A 75 -1.23 -3.12 2.89
N GLU A 76 -1.67 -4.37 3.00
CA GLU A 76 -0.92 -5.40 3.71
C GLU A 76 -0.20 -6.28 2.70
N TRP A 77 1.10 -6.43 2.91
CA TRP A 77 1.96 -7.24 2.05
C TRP A 77 3.04 -7.89 2.90
N GLU A 78 3.17 -9.20 2.77
CA GLU A 78 4.15 -10.00 3.52
C GLU A 78 4.11 -9.77 5.04
N GLY A 79 2.92 -9.64 5.59
CA GLY A 79 2.74 -9.47 7.02
C GLY A 79 3.02 -8.08 7.55
N ARG A 80 3.23 -7.12 6.64
CA ARG A 80 3.49 -5.73 7.00
C ARG A 80 2.42 -4.84 6.41
N GLN A 81 2.14 -3.74 7.09
CA GLN A 81 1.18 -2.76 6.62
C GLN A 81 1.88 -1.54 6.03
N TYR A 82 1.33 -1.05 4.95
CA TYR A 82 1.83 0.13 4.25
C TYR A 82 0.71 1.13 4.11
N ARG A 83 1.00 2.40 4.43
CA ARG A 83 0.03 3.47 4.21
C ARG A 83 0.22 4.04 2.81
N ILE A 84 -0.87 4.49 2.22
CA ILE A 84 -0.87 5.01 0.85
C ILE A 84 -0.51 6.49 0.90
N LEU A 85 0.52 6.86 0.14
CA LEU A 85 0.94 8.26 0.02
C LEU A 85 0.39 8.91 -1.24
N CYS A 86 0.31 8.15 -2.33
CA CYS A 86 -0.08 8.68 -3.62
C CYS A 86 -0.70 7.59 -4.47
N ILE A 87 -1.71 7.95 -5.25
CA ILE A 87 -2.37 7.04 -6.19
C ILE A 87 -2.32 7.68 -7.57
N GLU A 88 -1.69 6.99 -8.52
CA GLU A 88 -1.60 7.44 -9.89
C GLU A 88 -2.30 6.45 -10.81
N LYS A 89 -3.30 6.94 -11.55
CA LYS A 89 -4.01 6.11 -12.51
C LYS A 89 -3.43 6.32 -13.90
N ASN A 90 -2.99 5.24 -14.52
CA ASN A 90 -2.45 5.28 -15.87
C ASN A 90 -3.49 4.70 -16.84
N LYS A 91 -4.10 5.57 -17.62
CA LYS A 91 -5.15 5.16 -18.53
C LYS A 91 -4.62 4.36 -19.74
N HIS A 92 -3.39 4.61 -20.14
CA HIS A 92 -2.81 3.91 -21.27
C HIS A 92 -2.56 2.44 -20.98
N ASN A 93 -2.03 2.16 -19.80
CA ASN A 93 -1.76 0.79 -19.37
C ASN A 93 -2.91 0.15 -18.63
N GLN A 94 -3.96 0.90 -18.35
CA GLN A 94 -5.08 0.45 -17.53
C GLN A 94 -4.58 -0.09 -16.17
N SER A 95 -3.66 0.65 -15.58
CA SER A 95 -3.04 0.28 -14.33
C SER A 95 -3.15 1.42 -13.32
N ILE A 96 -2.97 1.07 -12.05
CA ILE A 96 -2.93 2.04 -10.96
C ILE A 96 -1.61 1.83 -10.22
N ARG A 97 -0.85 2.91 -10.09
CA ARG A 97 0.39 2.89 -9.33
C ARG A 97 0.15 3.50 -7.97
N ILE A 98 0.51 2.77 -6.94
CA ILE A 98 0.29 3.18 -5.56
C ILE A 98 1.65 3.34 -4.89
N THR A 99 1.95 4.54 -4.44
CA THR A 99 3.17 4.81 -3.68
C THR A 99 2.84 4.70 -2.21
N THR A 100 3.57 3.87 -1.50
CA THR A 100 3.29 3.57 -0.11
C THR A 100 4.51 3.70 0.76
N GLU A 101 4.28 3.80 2.05
CA GLU A 101 5.31 3.86 3.07
C GLU A 101 5.00 2.85 4.16
N LEU A 102 6.02 2.13 4.63
CA LEU A 102 5.86 1.15 5.69
C LEU A 102 5.35 1.82 6.96
N VAL A 103 4.33 1.25 7.57
CA VAL A 103 3.83 1.72 8.84
C VAL A 103 4.62 1.03 9.95
N ASN A 104 5.31 1.84 10.72
CA ASN A 104 6.06 1.39 11.88
C ASN A 104 5.25 1.69 13.13
N ASP A 105 4.62 0.68 13.64
CA ASP A 105 3.88 0.80 14.89
C ASP A 105 4.68 0.24 16.04
#